data_4980ec79e4d072dde3e1b04c2c254f9a
#
_entry.id   4980ec79e4d072dde3e1b04c2c254f9a
#
_cell.length_a   1.000
_cell.length_b   1.000
_cell.length_c   1.000
_cell.angle_alpha   90.00
_cell.angle_beta   90.00
_cell.angle_gamma   90.00
#
_symmetry.space_group_name_H-M   'P 1'
#
loop_
_entity.id
_entity.type
_entity.pdbx_description
1 polymer ?
#
loop_
_entity_poly.entity_id
_entity_poly.type
_entity_poly.pdbx_seq_one_letter_code
_entity_poly.pdbx_strand_id
1 'polypeptide(L)'
;NALAAGFQGQRQWTDFYPNGDFAEAVLNTSFDWNGAREPYILATENDVLNGLGMLFMKLLTNRAQMFADVRTYWSPEAVKKATGYELEGVAKESGGFIHLINSGACCLDASGEAKDENGNGVMKEWWNVTEEDQKAILDATTWNAADLGYFRGGGYSSRYETVAQMPATMIRLNLVKGLGPVLQIAEGWTVALPAEVSDKLWKRTDYTWPCTWFAPRCDGKEGPFKTAYDVM
;
A
#
# COMPACT_ATOMS: atom_id res chain seq x y z
N ASN A 1 26.36 -8.10 1.29
CA ASN A 1 24.96 -8.53 1.18
C ASN A 1 24.10 -7.52 1.96
N ALA A 2 23.21 -6.79 1.27
CA ALA A 2 22.23 -5.92 1.88
C ALA A 2 20.93 -6.69 2.12
N LEU A 3 20.24 -6.44 3.25
CA LEU A 3 18.93 -7.02 3.56
C LEU A 3 17.78 -6.10 3.09
N ALA A 4 18.04 -4.80 3.00
CA ALA A 4 17.14 -3.80 2.49
C ALA A 4 17.96 -2.68 1.83
N ALA A 5 17.31 -1.92 0.97
CA ALA A 5 17.87 -0.76 0.30
C ALA A 5 16.82 0.35 0.18
N GLY A 6 17.20 1.50 -0.34
CA GLY A 6 16.30 2.60 -0.62
C GLY A 6 16.75 3.42 -1.80
N PHE A 7 15.80 3.99 -2.54
CA PHE A 7 16.07 4.97 -3.57
C PHE A 7 15.91 6.38 -3.01
N GLN A 8 16.88 7.24 -3.30
CA GLN A 8 16.70 8.66 -3.02
C GLN A 8 15.85 9.25 -4.15
N GLY A 9 14.53 9.13 -4.02
CA GLY A 9 13.55 9.51 -5.03
C GLY A 9 13.16 10.99 -5.04
N GLN A 10 13.88 11.85 -4.32
CA GLN A 10 13.56 13.27 -4.21
C GLN A 10 14.18 14.11 -5.32
N ARG A 11 13.84 15.39 -5.39
CA ARG A 11 14.12 16.31 -6.48
C ARG A 11 15.57 16.37 -6.96
N GLN A 12 16.56 16.12 -6.10
CA GLN A 12 17.96 16.05 -6.53
C GLN A 12 18.20 14.97 -7.59
N TRP A 13 17.37 13.92 -7.61
CA TRP A 13 17.36 12.88 -8.63
C TRP A 13 16.28 13.13 -9.67
N THR A 14 15.02 13.26 -9.25
CA THR A 14 13.85 13.25 -10.14
C THR A 14 13.64 14.53 -10.96
N ASP A 15 14.39 15.61 -10.67
CA ASP A 15 14.44 16.78 -11.56
C ASP A 15 15.30 16.54 -12.82
N PHE A 16 16.18 15.52 -12.80
CA PHE A 16 17.13 15.27 -13.90
C PHE A 16 17.03 13.85 -14.49
N TYR A 17 16.57 12.89 -13.70
CA TYR A 17 16.51 11.47 -14.05
C TYR A 17 15.11 10.91 -13.81
N PRO A 18 14.72 9.83 -14.52
CA PRO A 18 13.47 9.14 -14.26
C PRO A 18 13.35 8.74 -12.79
N ASN A 19 12.12 8.75 -12.27
CA ASN A 19 11.85 8.26 -10.92
C ASN A 19 12.21 6.77 -10.76
N GLY A 20 12.38 6.32 -9.52
CA GLY A 20 12.71 4.94 -9.19
C GLY A 20 11.51 3.99 -9.14
N ASP A 21 10.29 4.49 -9.31
CA ASP A 21 9.02 3.83 -8.99
C ASP A 21 8.87 2.46 -9.65
N PHE A 22 9.23 2.36 -10.94
CA PHE A 22 9.19 1.08 -11.65
C PHE A 22 10.12 0.04 -11.00
N ALA A 23 11.36 0.42 -10.71
CA ALA A 23 12.33 -0.47 -10.08
C ALA A 23 11.92 -0.83 -8.66
N GLU A 24 11.41 0.12 -7.89
CA GLU A 24 10.91 -0.09 -6.54
C GLU A 24 9.73 -1.08 -6.54
N ALA A 25 8.75 -0.91 -7.41
CA ALA A 25 7.60 -1.80 -7.51
C ALA A 25 8.03 -3.22 -7.88
N VAL A 26 8.82 -3.39 -8.94
CA VAL A 26 9.26 -4.72 -9.40
C VAL A 26 10.15 -5.40 -8.37
N LEU A 27 11.09 -4.71 -7.73
CA LEU A 27 11.99 -5.31 -6.75
C LEU A 27 11.28 -5.74 -5.47
N ASN A 28 10.26 -5.02 -5.03
CA ASN A 28 9.43 -5.41 -3.89
C ASN A 28 8.42 -6.53 -4.20
N THR A 29 8.20 -6.86 -5.46
CA THR A 29 7.28 -7.91 -5.92
C THR A 29 7.90 -9.30 -5.81
N SER A 30 7.10 -10.33 -5.59
CA SER A 30 7.52 -11.71 -5.39
C SER A 30 7.81 -12.48 -6.70
N PHE A 31 7.83 -11.81 -7.83
CA PHE A 31 8.18 -12.38 -9.12
C PHE A 31 8.79 -11.31 -10.05
N ASP A 32 9.43 -11.79 -11.10
CA ASP A 32 9.89 -10.97 -12.23
C ASP A 32 9.78 -11.80 -13.53
N TRP A 33 10.45 -11.37 -14.60
CA TRP A 33 10.44 -12.07 -15.90
C TRP A 33 11.09 -13.46 -15.89
N ASN A 34 11.75 -13.86 -14.78
CA ASN A 34 12.27 -15.21 -14.59
C ASN A 34 11.32 -16.10 -13.76
N GLY A 35 10.21 -15.58 -13.31
CA GLY A 35 9.22 -16.25 -12.47
C GLY A 35 9.25 -15.82 -11.01
N ALA A 36 8.67 -16.65 -10.14
CA ALA A 36 8.58 -16.37 -8.71
C ALA A 36 9.97 -16.31 -8.05
N ARG A 37 10.16 -15.35 -7.17
CA ARG A 37 11.38 -15.14 -6.40
C ARG A 37 11.11 -14.51 -5.06
N GLU A 38 12.04 -14.61 -4.14
CA GLU A 38 12.01 -13.88 -2.89
C GLU A 38 12.04 -12.35 -3.18
N PRO A 39 11.05 -11.56 -2.66
CA PRO A 39 11.03 -10.13 -2.87
C PRO A 39 12.20 -9.45 -2.15
N TYR A 40 12.79 -8.46 -2.78
CA TYR A 40 13.71 -7.55 -2.11
C TYR A 40 12.92 -6.58 -1.22
N ILE A 41 13.62 -5.87 -0.33
CA ILE A 41 13.06 -4.75 0.41
C ILE A 41 13.72 -3.48 -0.11
N LEU A 42 12.94 -2.68 -0.80
CA LEU A 42 13.37 -1.40 -1.33
C LEU A 42 12.39 -0.31 -0.84
N ALA A 43 12.85 0.56 0.05
CA ALA A 43 12.05 1.66 0.55
C ALA A 43 12.15 2.86 -0.39
N THR A 44 11.02 3.49 -0.69
CA THR A 44 11.03 4.75 -1.43
C THR A 44 11.64 5.86 -0.58
N GLU A 45 12.12 6.92 -1.24
CA GLU A 45 12.69 8.11 -0.60
C GLU A 45 13.82 7.82 0.41
N ASN A 46 14.37 6.62 0.38
CA ASN A 46 15.39 6.14 1.31
C ASN A 46 14.92 6.17 2.78
N ASP A 47 13.61 5.95 3.04
CA ASP A 47 13.05 5.88 4.39
C ASP A 47 13.47 4.59 5.10
N VAL A 48 14.54 4.67 5.86
CA VAL A 48 15.14 3.54 6.57
C VAL A 48 14.17 2.93 7.60
N LEU A 49 13.36 3.73 8.27
CA LEU A 49 12.47 3.23 9.32
C LEU A 49 11.32 2.42 8.72
N ASN A 50 10.76 2.86 7.59
CA ASN A 50 9.80 2.07 6.85
C ASN A 50 10.45 0.84 6.19
N GLY A 51 11.65 0.97 5.64
CA GLY A 51 12.41 -0.16 5.12
C GLY A 51 12.65 -1.25 6.16
N LEU A 52 12.96 -0.88 7.41
CA LEU A 52 13.06 -1.84 8.53
C LEU A 52 11.70 -2.47 8.86
N GLY A 53 10.62 -1.69 8.86
CA GLY A 53 9.26 -2.22 9.03
C GLY A 53 8.92 -3.26 7.96
N MET A 54 9.14 -2.95 6.69
CA MET A 54 8.96 -3.89 5.58
C MET A 54 9.81 -5.15 5.76
N LEU A 55 11.07 -5.01 6.16
CA LEU A 55 11.96 -6.15 6.41
C LEU A 55 11.42 -7.06 7.53
N PHE A 56 10.97 -6.48 8.66
CA PHE A 56 10.38 -7.24 9.75
C PHE A 56 9.15 -8.04 9.27
N MET A 57 8.24 -7.39 8.55
CA MET A 57 7.04 -8.07 8.06
C MET A 57 7.36 -9.11 7.00
N LYS A 58 8.31 -8.87 6.10
CA LYS A 58 8.79 -9.89 5.16
C LYS A 58 9.32 -11.13 5.87
N LEU A 59 10.18 -10.95 6.88
CA LEU A 59 10.78 -12.06 7.64
C LEU A 59 9.74 -12.84 8.47
N LEU A 60 8.68 -12.18 8.93
CA LEU A 60 7.59 -12.82 9.67
C LEU A 60 6.60 -13.54 8.77
N THR A 61 6.34 -13.02 7.58
CA THR A 61 5.24 -13.50 6.72
C THR A 61 5.70 -14.22 5.46
N ASN A 62 6.97 -14.05 5.07
CA ASN A 62 7.54 -14.52 3.80
C ASN A 62 6.78 -14.00 2.56
N ARG A 63 6.15 -12.83 2.66
CA ARG A 63 5.34 -12.19 1.63
C ARG A 63 6.01 -10.91 1.15
N ALA A 64 5.67 -10.49 -0.05
CA ALA A 64 5.97 -9.15 -0.53
C ALA A 64 5.36 -8.10 0.41
N GLN A 65 5.94 -6.92 0.49
CA GLN A 65 5.51 -5.86 1.39
C GLN A 65 5.21 -4.58 0.63
N MET A 66 4.26 -3.81 1.15
CA MET A 66 3.93 -2.49 0.63
C MET A 66 4.55 -1.41 1.52
N PHE A 67 5.25 -0.48 0.90
CA PHE A 67 5.49 0.82 1.49
C PHE A 67 4.28 1.70 1.19
N ALA A 68 3.77 2.44 2.16
CA ALA A 68 2.64 3.33 1.93
C ALA A 68 2.72 4.59 2.79
N ASP A 69 2.37 5.72 2.20
CA ASP A 69 2.12 6.96 2.90
C ASP A 69 0.68 7.00 3.40
N VAL A 70 0.47 7.48 4.61
CA VAL A 70 -0.85 7.85 5.11
C VAL A 70 -1.24 9.17 4.45
N ARG A 71 -2.11 9.12 3.44
CA ARG A 71 -2.47 10.29 2.64
C ARG A 71 -3.61 11.09 3.24
N THR A 72 -4.69 10.44 3.61
CA THR A 72 -5.85 11.10 4.21
C THR A 72 -6.79 10.09 4.88
N TYR A 73 -7.62 10.60 5.77
CA TYR A 73 -8.75 9.90 6.33
C TYR A 73 -10.04 10.28 5.60
N TRP A 74 -10.84 9.28 5.27
CA TRP A 74 -12.18 9.45 4.71
C TRP A 74 -13.24 9.06 5.74
N SER A 75 -13.89 10.05 6.35
CA SER A 75 -15.04 9.79 7.20
C SER A 75 -16.26 9.36 6.38
N PRO A 76 -17.26 8.68 6.99
CA PRO A 76 -18.51 8.34 6.30
C PRO A 76 -19.19 9.56 5.67
N GLU A 77 -19.20 10.69 6.38
CA GLU A 77 -19.81 11.95 5.90
C GLU A 77 -19.04 12.53 4.72
N ALA A 78 -17.69 12.46 4.77
CA ALA A 78 -16.83 12.95 3.68
C ALA A 78 -17.03 12.12 2.40
N VAL A 79 -17.10 10.80 2.53
CA VAL A 79 -17.40 9.89 1.40
C VAL A 79 -18.77 10.18 0.82
N LYS A 80 -19.80 10.24 1.66
CA LYS A 80 -21.18 10.55 1.22
C LYS A 80 -21.25 11.91 0.51
N LYS A 81 -20.62 12.93 1.06
CA LYS A 81 -20.56 14.28 0.45
C LYS A 81 -19.84 14.28 -0.89
N ALA A 82 -18.76 13.52 -1.02
CA ALA A 82 -17.94 13.49 -2.23
C ALA A 82 -18.53 12.65 -3.37
N THR A 83 -19.23 11.56 -3.04
CA THR A 83 -19.63 10.53 -3.98
C THR A 83 -21.11 10.19 -3.98
N GLY A 84 -21.85 10.50 -2.92
CA GLY A 84 -23.22 10.06 -2.66
C GLY A 84 -23.31 8.66 -2.05
N TYR A 85 -22.18 7.94 -1.90
CA TYR A 85 -22.14 6.58 -1.38
C TYR A 85 -22.15 6.55 0.15
N GLU A 86 -22.89 5.62 0.73
CA GLU A 86 -22.88 5.33 2.17
C GLU A 86 -22.00 4.12 2.43
N LEU A 87 -21.08 4.27 3.39
CA LEU A 87 -20.16 3.18 3.74
C LEU A 87 -20.90 1.98 4.33
N GLU A 88 -20.41 0.80 4.00
CA GLU A 88 -20.90 -0.50 4.46
C GLU A 88 -19.76 -1.34 5.03
N GLY A 89 -20.11 -2.47 5.68
CA GLY A 89 -19.14 -3.44 6.21
C GLY A 89 -18.07 -2.82 7.08
N VAL A 90 -16.84 -3.33 6.94
CA VAL A 90 -15.69 -2.92 7.79
C VAL A 90 -15.40 -1.42 7.73
N ALA A 91 -15.60 -0.76 6.59
CA ALA A 91 -15.40 0.69 6.48
C ALA A 91 -16.39 1.49 7.31
N LYS A 92 -17.64 1.02 7.41
CA LYS A 92 -18.66 1.62 8.28
C LYS A 92 -18.37 1.35 9.76
N GLU A 93 -17.99 0.11 10.08
CA GLU A 93 -17.68 -0.32 11.46
C GLU A 93 -16.46 0.44 12.01
N SER A 94 -15.46 0.69 11.18
CA SER A 94 -14.27 1.49 11.51
C SER A 94 -14.53 3.01 11.51
N GLY A 95 -15.77 3.45 11.28
CA GLY A 95 -16.09 4.88 11.18
C GLY A 95 -15.34 5.60 10.08
N GLY A 96 -15.07 4.92 8.96
CA GLY A 96 -14.31 5.41 7.82
C GLY A 96 -13.11 4.55 7.48
N PHE A 97 -12.23 5.08 6.65
CA PHE A 97 -11.00 4.38 6.25
C PHE A 97 -9.86 5.36 5.96
N ILE A 98 -8.65 4.82 6.00
CA ILE A 98 -7.42 5.55 5.69
C ILE A 98 -7.07 5.30 4.21
N HIS A 99 -6.73 6.35 3.49
CA HIS A 99 -6.15 6.26 2.16
C HIS A 99 -4.63 6.13 2.29
N LEU A 100 -4.14 4.98 1.91
CA LEU A 100 -2.72 4.68 1.81
C LEU A 100 -2.32 4.70 0.34
N ILE A 101 -1.20 5.34 0.03
CA ILE A 101 -0.73 5.54 -1.34
C ILE A 101 0.79 5.63 -1.36
N ASN A 102 1.41 5.15 -2.43
CA ASN A 102 2.81 5.43 -2.72
C ASN A 102 3.09 5.27 -4.21
N SER A 103 4.04 6.01 -4.73
CA SER A 103 4.37 6.02 -6.16
C SER A 103 5.17 4.80 -6.62
N GLY A 104 6.03 4.25 -5.76
CA GLY A 104 7.03 3.27 -6.16
C GLY A 104 7.03 1.98 -5.37
N ALA A 105 7.31 2.04 -4.08
CA ALA A 105 7.59 0.85 -3.27
C ALA A 105 6.33 0.06 -2.83
N CYS A 106 5.30 0.04 -3.66
CA CYS A 106 4.12 -0.81 -3.51
C CYS A 106 4.30 -2.06 -4.37
N CYS A 107 4.46 -3.23 -3.75
CA CYS A 107 4.60 -4.49 -4.48
C CYS A 107 3.36 -4.77 -5.33
N LEU A 108 3.54 -5.35 -6.51
CA LEU A 108 2.43 -5.68 -7.42
C LEU A 108 1.54 -6.79 -6.88
N ASP A 109 2.06 -7.65 -6.01
CA ASP A 109 1.32 -8.74 -5.36
C ASP A 109 0.01 -8.26 -4.71
N ALA A 110 -0.02 -7.03 -4.22
CA ALA A 110 -1.20 -6.45 -3.58
C ALA A 110 -2.35 -6.14 -4.55
N SER A 111 -2.11 -6.12 -5.86
CA SER A 111 -3.13 -5.94 -6.89
C SER A 111 -3.82 -7.24 -7.30
N GLY A 112 -3.27 -8.40 -6.92
CA GLY A 112 -3.79 -9.69 -7.30
C GLY A 112 -5.13 -10.02 -6.66
N GLU A 113 -5.82 -11.05 -7.22
CA GLU A 113 -7.12 -11.51 -6.74
C GLU A 113 -7.03 -12.89 -6.05
N ALA A 114 -5.86 -13.26 -5.52
CA ALA A 114 -5.72 -14.49 -4.77
C ALA A 114 -6.65 -14.48 -3.56
N LYS A 115 -7.28 -15.63 -3.27
CA LYS A 115 -8.21 -15.80 -2.14
C LYS A 115 -7.69 -16.88 -1.22
N ASP A 116 -7.95 -16.69 0.08
CA ASP A 116 -7.79 -17.74 1.09
C ASP A 116 -8.97 -18.73 1.06
N GLU A 117 -8.94 -19.75 1.92
CA GLU A 117 -10.00 -20.75 2.07
C GLU A 117 -11.37 -20.16 2.48
N ASN A 118 -11.38 -18.95 3.05
CA ASN A 118 -12.57 -18.22 3.48
C ASN A 118 -13.07 -17.23 2.41
N GLY A 119 -12.36 -17.14 1.28
CA GLY A 119 -12.70 -16.23 0.18
C GLY A 119 -12.22 -14.79 0.38
N ASN A 120 -11.41 -14.51 1.41
CA ASN A 120 -10.80 -13.20 1.58
C ASN A 120 -9.62 -13.01 0.63
N GLY A 121 -9.38 -11.78 0.23
CA GLY A 121 -8.15 -11.42 -0.48
C GLY A 121 -6.91 -11.84 0.32
N VAL A 122 -5.87 -12.28 -0.34
CA VAL A 122 -4.62 -12.68 0.30
C VAL A 122 -3.42 -12.39 -0.61
N MET A 123 -2.33 -11.95 0.01
CA MET A 123 -1.01 -12.02 -0.62
C MET A 123 -0.35 -13.32 -0.18
N LYS A 124 0.08 -14.15 -1.13
CA LYS A 124 0.69 -15.46 -0.85
C LYS A 124 2.14 -15.30 -0.37
N GLU A 125 2.66 -16.31 0.33
CA GLU A 125 4.11 -16.45 0.49
C GLU A 125 4.77 -16.55 -0.89
N TRP A 126 5.91 -15.92 -1.07
CA TRP A 126 6.53 -15.72 -2.38
C TRP A 126 6.73 -17.02 -3.19
N TRP A 127 7.02 -18.14 -2.51
CA TRP A 127 7.20 -19.45 -3.17
C TRP A 127 5.90 -20.13 -3.59
N ASN A 128 4.76 -19.63 -3.13
CA ASN A 128 3.41 -20.11 -3.48
C ASN A 128 2.75 -19.27 -4.60
N VAL A 129 3.46 -18.28 -5.13
CA VAL A 129 2.96 -17.45 -6.23
C VAL A 129 3.10 -18.20 -7.54
N THR A 130 1.96 -18.58 -8.14
CA THR A 130 1.90 -19.36 -9.39
C THR A 130 1.99 -18.44 -10.61
N GLU A 131 2.14 -19.04 -11.80
CA GLU A 131 2.09 -18.28 -13.07
C GLU A 131 0.73 -17.63 -13.29
N GLU A 132 -0.34 -18.30 -12.87
CA GLU A 132 -1.71 -17.75 -12.91
C GLU A 132 -1.85 -16.52 -11.98
N ASP A 133 -1.27 -16.58 -10.78
CA ASP A 133 -1.24 -15.43 -9.88
C ASP A 133 -0.45 -14.27 -10.49
N GLN A 134 0.74 -14.53 -11.04
CA GLN A 134 1.56 -13.51 -11.71
C GLN A 134 0.78 -12.83 -12.85
N LYS A 135 0.09 -13.64 -13.66
CA LYS A 135 -0.74 -13.11 -14.73
C LYS A 135 -1.87 -12.23 -14.20
N ALA A 136 -2.62 -12.67 -13.17
CA ALA A 136 -3.71 -11.92 -12.58
C ALA A 136 -3.21 -10.59 -11.97
N ILE A 137 -2.06 -10.61 -11.30
CA ILE A 137 -1.41 -9.43 -10.74
C ILE A 137 -1.04 -8.42 -11.85
N LEU A 138 -0.44 -8.91 -12.95
CA LEU A 138 -0.08 -8.05 -14.08
C LEU A 138 -1.30 -7.51 -14.81
N ASP A 139 -2.34 -8.32 -15.00
CA ASP A 139 -3.60 -7.90 -15.65
C ASP A 139 -4.33 -6.82 -14.82
N ALA A 140 -4.19 -6.84 -13.49
CA ALA A 140 -4.77 -5.85 -12.57
C ALA A 140 -3.93 -4.57 -12.46
N THR A 141 -2.69 -4.58 -12.96
CA THR A 141 -1.74 -3.47 -12.85
C THR A 141 -1.66 -2.69 -14.16
N THR A 142 -1.73 -1.38 -14.08
CA THR A 142 -1.39 -0.48 -15.20
C THR A 142 -0.12 0.30 -14.87
N TRP A 143 0.54 0.81 -15.91
CA TRP A 143 1.74 1.63 -15.78
C TRP A 143 1.46 3.01 -16.35
N ASN A 144 1.57 4.03 -15.50
CA ASN A 144 1.30 5.40 -15.87
C ASN A 144 2.60 6.20 -15.95
N ALA A 145 2.71 7.03 -16.97
CA ALA A 145 3.78 8.00 -17.06
C ALA A 145 3.71 8.96 -15.86
N ALA A 146 4.85 9.30 -15.31
CA ALA A 146 4.97 10.27 -14.23
C ALA A 146 4.48 11.64 -14.66
N ASP A 147 3.84 12.38 -13.75
CA ASP A 147 3.52 13.78 -13.94
C ASP A 147 4.84 14.59 -14.00
N LEU A 148 5.12 15.18 -15.16
CA LEU A 148 6.34 15.98 -15.38
C LEU A 148 6.37 17.29 -14.56
N GLY A 149 5.22 17.73 -14.04
CA GLY A 149 5.15 18.82 -13.08
C GLY A 149 5.75 18.46 -11.73
N TYR A 150 5.69 17.18 -11.37
CA TYR A 150 6.21 16.63 -10.13
C TYR A 150 7.55 15.90 -10.32
N PHE A 151 7.64 15.00 -11.30
CA PHE A 151 8.86 14.26 -11.67
C PHE A 151 9.39 14.75 -13.02
N ARG A 152 10.20 15.80 -13.03
CA ARG A 152 10.69 16.43 -14.27
C ARG A 152 11.52 15.52 -15.16
N GLY A 153 12.23 14.57 -14.55
CA GLY A 153 12.99 13.53 -15.25
C GLY A 153 12.12 12.41 -15.85
N GLY A 154 10.81 12.46 -15.62
CA GLY A 154 9.86 11.46 -16.10
C GLY A 154 9.90 10.17 -15.29
N GLY A 155 9.56 9.04 -15.93
CA GLY A 155 9.50 7.72 -15.35
C GLY A 155 8.10 7.12 -15.46
N TYR A 156 7.89 5.99 -14.77
CA TYR A 156 6.61 5.28 -14.73
C TYR A 156 6.34 4.79 -13.32
N SER A 157 5.09 4.92 -12.90
CA SER A 157 4.59 4.34 -11.65
C SER A 157 3.58 3.25 -11.95
N SER A 158 3.55 2.18 -11.15
CA SER A 158 2.46 1.21 -11.19
C SER A 158 1.18 1.88 -10.70
N ARG A 159 0.05 1.43 -11.22
CA ARG A 159 -1.26 1.88 -10.77
C ARG A 159 -2.20 0.70 -10.65
N TYR A 160 -2.69 0.48 -9.46
CA TYR A 160 -3.70 -0.53 -9.12
C TYR A 160 -4.41 -0.12 -7.82
N GLU A 161 -5.57 -0.68 -7.60
CA GLU A 161 -6.23 -0.68 -6.30
C GLU A 161 -5.94 -2.01 -5.60
N THR A 162 -5.54 -1.96 -4.34
CA THR A 162 -5.24 -3.17 -3.58
C THR A 162 -6.47 -4.07 -3.49
N VAL A 163 -6.25 -5.38 -3.65
CA VAL A 163 -7.32 -6.38 -3.54
C VAL A 163 -8.15 -6.17 -2.26
N ALA A 164 -9.45 -6.17 -2.43
CA ALA A 164 -10.37 -5.87 -1.35
C ALA A 164 -10.56 -7.04 -0.37
N GLN A 165 -11.01 -6.74 0.84
CA GLN A 165 -11.31 -7.72 1.90
C GLN A 165 -10.11 -8.55 2.32
N MET A 166 -8.92 -8.02 2.16
CA MET A 166 -7.67 -8.64 2.62
C MET A 166 -7.39 -8.21 4.05
N PRO A 167 -7.21 -9.14 5.01
CA PRO A 167 -6.64 -8.81 6.31
C PRO A 167 -5.25 -8.20 6.13
N ALA A 168 -5.00 -7.07 6.76
CA ALA A 168 -3.76 -6.34 6.61
C ALA A 168 -3.28 -5.78 7.96
N THR A 169 -1.97 -5.72 8.11
CA THR A 169 -1.32 -5.10 9.27
C THR A 169 -0.46 -3.95 8.80
N MET A 170 -0.82 -2.75 9.22
CA MET A 170 -0.01 -1.56 9.01
C MET A 170 0.94 -1.40 10.20
N ILE A 171 2.22 -1.15 9.92
CA ILE A 171 3.22 -0.88 10.96
C ILE A 171 4.01 0.38 10.64
N ARG A 172 4.46 1.06 11.69
CA ARG A 172 5.42 2.16 11.61
C ARG A 172 6.43 2.04 12.73
N LEU A 173 7.71 1.98 12.37
CA LEU A 173 8.81 2.10 13.32
C LEU A 173 9.17 3.58 13.52
N ASN A 174 9.20 4.03 14.76
CA ASN A 174 9.57 5.39 15.13
C ASN A 174 10.70 5.39 16.17
N LEU A 175 11.54 6.40 16.12
CA LEU A 175 12.51 6.68 17.18
C LEU A 175 11.96 7.82 18.05
N VAL A 176 11.42 7.46 19.22
CA VAL A 176 10.77 8.42 20.11
C VAL A 176 11.76 8.89 21.16
N LYS A 177 11.94 10.20 21.26
CA LYS A 177 12.85 10.81 22.27
C LYS A 177 12.43 10.38 23.67
N GLY A 178 13.37 9.77 24.38
CA GLY A 178 13.17 9.30 25.77
C GLY A 178 12.62 7.86 25.87
N LEU A 179 12.10 7.28 24.79
CA LEU A 179 11.62 5.88 24.76
C LEU A 179 12.51 4.98 23.88
N GLY A 180 13.18 5.55 22.87
CA GLY A 180 13.91 4.78 21.87
C GLY A 180 13.02 4.29 20.72
N PRO A 181 13.31 3.11 20.14
CA PRO A 181 12.48 2.56 19.06
C PRO A 181 11.10 2.14 19.56
N VAL A 182 10.07 2.60 18.86
CA VAL A 182 8.65 2.26 19.13
C VAL A 182 8.05 1.76 17.84
N LEU A 183 7.43 0.57 17.87
CA LEU A 183 6.68 0.02 16.77
C LEU A 183 5.18 0.30 17.00
N GLN A 184 4.60 1.11 16.12
CA GLN A 184 3.14 1.27 16.04
C GLN A 184 2.59 0.18 15.15
N ILE A 185 1.47 -0.43 15.54
CA ILE A 185 0.84 -1.54 14.83
C ILE A 185 -0.65 -1.26 14.75
N ALA A 186 -1.23 -1.36 13.57
CA ALA A 186 -2.66 -1.29 13.34
C ALA A 186 -3.09 -2.46 12.45
N GLU A 187 -3.97 -3.31 12.98
CA GLU A 187 -4.62 -4.39 12.22
C GLU A 187 -5.90 -3.87 11.57
N GLY A 188 -6.28 -4.44 10.45
CA GLY A 188 -7.50 -4.05 9.75
C GLY A 188 -7.70 -4.85 8.47
N TRP A 189 -8.44 -4.27 7.56
CA TRP A 189 -8.79 -4.87 6.27
C TRP A 189 -8.69 -3.85 5.14
N THR A 190 -8.38 -4.33 3.95
CA THR A 190 -8.59 -3.55 2.74
C THR A 190 -10.08 -3.47 2.43
N VAL A 191 -10.55 -2.30 2.01
CA VAL A 191 -11.97 -2.02 1.78
C VAL A 191 -12.32 -2.22 0.32
N ALA A 192 -13.47 -2.85 0.07
CA ALA A 192 -14.10 -2.85 -1.24
C ALA A 192 -14.97 -1.59 -1.39
N LEU A 193 -14.69 -0.77 -2.40
CA LEU A 193 -15.56 0.32 -2.82
C LEU A 193 -16.08 0.03 -4.23
N PRO A 194 -17.31 0.49 -4.58
CA PRO A 194 -17.72 0.52 -5.98
C PRO A 194 -16.68 1.30 -6.81
N ALA A 195 -16.36 0.81 -8.00
CA ALA A 195 -15.28 1.37 -8.83
C ALA A 195 -15.44 2.89 -9.07
N GLU A 196 -16.66 3.36 -9.29
CA GLU A 196 -16.97 4.78 -9.48
C GLU A 196 -16.75 5.62 -8.21
N VAL A 197 -16.93 5.03 -7.03
CA VAL A 197 -16.69 5.67 -5.73
C VAL A 197 -15.20 5.77 -5.48
N SER A 198 -14.49 4.64 -5.62
CA SER A 198 -13.03 4.60 -5.52
C SER A 198 -12.39 5.62 -6.46
N ASP A 199 -12.77 5.62 -7.73
CA ASP A 199 -12.23 6.52 -8.76
C ASP A 199 -12.42 8.02 -8.40
N LYS A 200 -13.59 8.39 -7.89
CA LYS A 200 -13.85 9.77 -7.45
C LYS A 200 -12.99 10.20 -6.25
N LEU A 201 -12.75 9.29 -5.30
CA LEU A 201 -11.93 9.57 -4.12
C LEU A 201 -10.44 9.62 -4.49
N TRP A 202 -9.99 8.66 -5.29
CA TRP A 202 -8.61 8.54 -5.74
C TRP A 202 -8.16 9.75 -6.58
N LYS A 203 -9.02 10.26 -7.47
CA LYS A 203 -8.77 11.50 -8.24
C LYS A 203 -8.55 12.75 -7.40
N ARG A 204 -8.85 12.71 -6.12
CA ARG A 204 -8.59 13.82 -5.19
C ARG A 204 -7.18 13.79 -4.59
N THR A 205 -6.41 12.78 -4.91
CA THR A 205 -5.02 12.59 -4.49
C THR A 205 -4.15 12.33 -5.75
N ASP A 206 -3.21 11.40 -5.68
CA ASP A 206 -2.35 11.04 -6.81
C ASP A 206 -2.93 9.83 -7.56
N TYR A 207 -3.81 10.10 -8.52
CA TYR A 207 -4.56 9.11 -9.28
C TYR A 207 -3.67 8.15 -10.11
N THR A 208 -2.42 8.51 -10.34
CA THR A 208 -1.46 7.73 -11.12
C THR A 208 -0.69 6.69 -10.29
N TRP A 209 -0.89 6.62 -8.99
CA TRP A 209 -0.15 5.74 -8.06
C TRP A 209 -1.03 4.64 -7.49
N PRO A 210 -0.44 3.55 -6.98
CA PRO A 210 -1.17 2.51 -6.25
C PRO A 210 -1.96 3.08 -5.07
N CYS A 211 -3.13 2.51 -4.85
CA CYS A 211 -4.06 2.96 -3.82
C CYS A 211 -4.52 1.79 -2.94
N THR A 212 -4.52 2.00 -1.65
CA THR A 212 -5.12 1.09 -0.67
C THR A 212 -6.13 1.84 0.19
N TRP A 213 -7.35 1.34 0.24
CA TRP A 213 -8.37 1.76 1.19
C TRP A 213 -8.27 0.86 2.41
N PHE A 214 -7.80 1.37 3.53
CA PHE A 214 -7.54 0.59 4.74
C PHE A 214 -8.50 0.98 5.86
N ALA A 215 -9.31 0.01 6.30
CA ALA A 215 -10.18 0.15 7.48
C ALA A 215 -9.50 -0.52 8.67
N PRO A 216 -8.93 0.23 9.61
CA PRO A 216 -8.31 -0.34 10.79
C PRO A 216 -9.36 -0.94 11.72
N ARG A 217 -8.98 -1.98 12.45
CA ARG A 217 -9.75 -2.50 13.55
C ARG A 217 -9.78 -1.48 14.69
N CYS A 218 -10.97 -1.05 15.06
CA CYS A 218 -11.18 -0.08 16.13
C CYS A 218 -11.77 -0.75 17.37
N ASP A 219 -11.53 -0.16 18.55
CA ASP A 219 -11.97 -0.67 19.85
C ASP A 219 -13.46 -0.44 20.11
N GLY A 220 -14.16 0.20 19.18
CA GLY A 220 -15.53 0.62 19.36
C GLY A 220 -15.69 1.79 20.33
N LYS A 221 -16.87 1.94 20.92
CA LYS A 221 -17.21 3.13 21.72
C LYS A 221 -16.43 3.25 23.05
N GLU A 222 -15.93 2.16 23.57
CA GLU A 222 -15.31 2.09 24.91
C GLU A 222 -13.78 2.20 24.87
N GLY A 223 -13.14 1.94 23.73
CA GLY A 223 -11.70 1.98 23.57
C GLY A 223 -11.16 3.36 23.16
N PRO A 224 -9.83 3.53 23.18
CA PRO A 224 -9.18 4.76 22.74
C PRO A 224 -9.28 4.99 21.23
N PHE A 225 -9.27 3.91 20.44
CA PHE A 225 -9.35 3.95 18.97
C PHE A 225 -10.79 3.67 18.51
N LYS A 226 -11.62 4.70 18.46
CA LYS A 226 -13.05 4.61 18.13
C LYS A 226 -13.34 4.60 16.63
N THR A 227 -12.48 5.26 15.87
CA THR A 227 -12.62 5.39 14.43
C THR A 227 -11.27 5.25 13.75
N ALA A 228 -11.27 5.08 12.43
CA ALA A 228 -10.06 5.07 11.62
C ALA A 228 -9.21 6.34 11.79
N TYR A 229 -9.82 7.46 12.12
CA TYR A 229 -9.11 8.71 12.42
C TYR A 229 -8.22 8.59 13.67
N ASP A 230 -8.68 7.90 14.69
CA ASP A 230 -7.94 7.76 15.95
C ASP A 230 -6.71 6.85 15.79
N VAL A 231 -6.70 6.00 14.75
CA VAL A 231 -5.57 5.09 14.42
C VAL A 231 -4.54 5.79 13.54
N MET A 232 -4.95 6.76 12.73
CA MET A 232 -4.07 7.54 11.84
C MET A 232 -3.14 8.46 12.62
#